data_24d95298c4727c7422651a57e1817a2f
#
_entry.id   24d95298c4727c7422651a57e1817a2f
#
_cell.length_a   1.000
_cell.length_b   1.000
_cell.length_c   1.000
_cell.angle_alpha   90.00
_cell.angle_beta   90.00
_cell.angle_gamma   90.00
#
_symmetry.space_group_name_H-M   'P 1'
#
loop_
_entity.id
_entity.type
_entity.pdbx_description
1 polymer ?
#
loop_
_entity_poly.entity_id
_entity_poly.type
_entity_poly.pdbx_seq_one_letter_code
_entity_poly.pdbx_strand_id
1 'polypeptide(L)'
;MFRRNIISKLEAWKQDKKHKPLILRGARQVGKTTVVNEFGSQFDNYLYFNLERTENAKLFEMEIPLDDLVNMLYASVGKVKKEGTTLVFIDEIQNSPKTIALLRYFYEQRPDLYVIAAGSLLENLVDVKVSFPVGRVQYMALRPCSFSEFLGAIGKNNLLAVLSQKAEYTVAFHEQLMHLFNQYTIVGGMPEAVQQYAETQDVIGIEDVYETLVQAYKDDSEKYVRGNKLTDVVRFILSYGWAFSGETITLGNFANSGYKSREVGEAFRLLEKAMLLELVYPVSSTQLPIIPETKRMPKLIWFDTGLVNYQAGIRKEIIGSTDMVDSWRGHIAEQITAQELLALEDRVGQHRSFWAKPNNGAEVDFIFAHNSKLYPIEVKSGTNAHLRSLQVFMDSSEVNIAIRIWSKPYSIDKVKTNHGKEFTLINLPFYLIGNLRSILDAVVEE
;
A
#
# COMPACT_ATOMS: atom_id res chain seq x y z
N MET A 1 10.10 13.42 12.84
CA MET A 1 9.99 12.08 12.21
C MET A 1 9.09 11.23 13.08
N PHE A 2 8.18 10.47 12.52
CA PHE A 2 7.22 9.62 13.25
C PHE A 2 7.45 8.14 12.95
N ARG A 3 7.08 7.27 13.91
CA ARG A 3 7.31 5.83 13.80
C ARG A 3 6.36 5.21 12.76
N ARG A 4 6.90 4.36 11.89
CA ARG A 4 6.14 3.60 10.90
C ARG A 4 5.82 2.19 11.42
N ASN A 5 4.62 1.70 11.11
CA ASN A 5 4.14 0.37 11.56
C ASN A 5 5.03 -0.78 11.10
N ILE A 6 5.69 -0.64 9.95
CA ILE A 6 6.61 -1.64 9.41
C ILE A 6 7.82 -1.91 10.32
N ILE A 7 8.19 -0.97 11.22
CA ILE A 7 9.31 -1.16 12.15
C ILE A 7 9.11 -2.42 13.00
N SER A 8 7.89 -2.69 13.48
CA SER A 8 7.60 -3.91 14.24
C SER A 8 7.82 -5.19 13.43
N LYS A 9 7.59 -5.15 12.12
CA LYS A 9 7.85 -6.27 11.21
C LYS A 9 9.35 -6.46 10.96
N LEU A 10 10.09 -5.36 10.85
CA LEU A 10 11.55 -5.40 10.74
C LEU A 10 12.18 -5.92 12.03
N GLU A 11 11.65 -5.55 13.20
CA GLU A 11 12.07 -6.08 14.49
C GLU A 11 11.82 -7.60 14.58
N ALA A 12 10.66 -8.08 14.14
CA ALA A 12 10.36 -9.51 14.07
C ALA A 12 11.31 -10.25 13.10
N TRP A 13 11.60 -9.65 11.94
CA TRP A 13 12.59 -10.18 10.99
C TRP A 13 14.01 -10.25 11.60
N LYS A 14 14.41 -9.24 12.36
CA LYS A 14 15.71 -9.23 13.08
C LYS A 14 15.81 -10.36 14.10
N GLN A 15 14.71 -10.72 14.76
CA GLN A 15 14.67 -11.79 15.76
C GLN A 15 14.66 -13.19 15.15
N ASP A 16 14.35 -13.33 13.87
CA ASP A 16 14.35 -14.62 13.18
C ASP A 16 15.79 -15.10 12.98
N LYS A 17 16.18 -16.18 13.67
CA LYS A 17 17.50 -16.83 13.53
C LYS A 17 17.80 -17.35 12.11
N LYS A 18 16.77 -17.53 11.31
CA LYS A 18 16.85 -17.97 9.90
C LYS A 18 16.53 -16.85 8.92
N HIS A 19 16.68 -15.60 9.34
CA HIS A 19 16.41 -14.46 8.48
C HIS A 19 17.16 -14.56 7.16
N LYS A 20 16.51 -14.07 6.12
CA LYS A 20 17.10 -13.95 4.78
C LYS A 20 17.33 -12.49 4.48
N PRO A 21 18.24 -12.13 3.55
CA PRO A 21 18.29 -10.79 3.02
C PRO A 21 16.89 -10.31 2.66
N LEU A 22 16.53 -9.12 3.11
CA LEU A 22 15.22 -8.54 2.94
C LEU A 22 15.21 -7.57 1.76
N ILE A 23 14.28 -7.75 0.84
CA ILE A 23 14.00 -6.78 -0.22
C ILE A 23 12.78 -5.95 0.19
N LEU A 24 13.01 -4.67 0.52
CA LEU A 24 11.98 -3.71 0.87
C LEU A 24 11.49 -2.99 -0.39
N ARG A 25 10.27 -3.28 -0.81
CA ARG A 25 9.60 -2.66 -1.95
C ARG A 25 8.63 -1.57 -1.52
N GLY A 26 8.37 -0.64 -2.41
CA GLY A 26 7.40 0.44 -2.20
C GLY A 26 7.53 1.50 -3.27
N ALA A 27 6.50 2.28 -3.48
CA ALA A 27 6.52 3.42 -4.38
C ALA A 27 7.70 4.36 -4.07
N ARG A 28 8.09 5.17 -5.05
CA ARG A 28 9.09 6.21 -4.80
C ARG A 28 8.58 7.19 -3.74
N GLN A 29 9.49 7.67 -2.87
CA GLN A 29 9.23 8.64 -1.80
C GLN A 29 8.24 8.17 -0.70
N VAL A 30 7.96 6.86 -0.61
CA VAL A 30 7.12 6.28 0.45
C VAL A 30 7.88 6.11 1.79
N GLY A 31 9.17 6.51 1.85
CA GLY A 31 9.98 6.54 3.06
C GLY A 31 10.86 5.32 3.30
N LYS A 32 11.19 4.52 2.27
CA LYS A 32 12.03 3.30 2.41
C LYS A 32 13.37 3.59 3.10
N THR A 33 14.13 4.53 2.56
CA THR A 33 15.45 4.93 3.09
C THR A 33 15.34 5.41 4.53
N THR A 34 14.35 6.23 4.83
CA THR A 34 14.10 6.79 6.16
C THR A 34 13.83 5.70 7.19
N VAL A 35 12.93 4.75 6.87
CA VAL A 35 12.56 3.64 7.75
C VAL A 35 13.76 2.74 8.03
N VAL A 36 14.57 2.40 7.01
CA VAL A 36 15.75 1.54 7.21
C VAL A 36 16.85 2.27 7.97
N ASN A 37 17.03 3.57 7.76
CA ASN A 37 17.98 4.38 8.56
C ASN A 37 17.57 4.42 10.04
N GLU A 38 16.27 4.60 10.34
CA GLU A 38 15.75 4.53 11.71
C GLU A 38 16.00 3.14 12.32
N PHE A 39 15.63 2.08 11.60
CA PHE A 39 15.85 0.71 12.03
C PHE A 39 17.33 0.37 12.20
N GLY A 40 18.19 0.93 11.36
CA GLY A 40 19.65 0.76 11.40
C GLY A 40 20.29 1.20 12.73
N SER A 41 19.66 2.15 13.43
CA SER A 41 20.12 2.60 14.76
C SER A 41 20.08 1.52 15.85
N GLN A 42 19.34 0.42 15.60
CA GLN A 42 19.24 -0.73 16.50
C GLN A 42 20.38 -1.76 16.33
N PHE A 43 21.36 -1.48 15.45
CA PHE A 43 22.48 -2.37 15.17
C PHE A 43 23.80 -1.76 15.66
N ASP A 44 24.74 -2.61 16.09
CA ASP A 44 26.05 -2.19 16.52
C ASP A 44 26.88 -1.60 15.38
N ASN A 45 26.67 -2.16 14.17
CA ASN A 45 27.26 -1.69 12.94
C ASN A 45 26.15 -1.47 11.89
N TYR A 46 26.09 -0.26 11.36
CA TYR A 46 25.16 0.09 10.27
C TYR A 46 25.96 0.61 9.08
N LEU A 47 25.88 -0.08 7.94
CA LEU A 47 26.59 0.22 6.70
C LEU A 47 25.55 0.57 5.63
N TYR A 48 25.53 1.82 5.15
CA TYR A 48 24.58 2.34 4.18
C TYR A 48 25.24 2.63 2.83
N PHE A 49 24.67 2.08 1.75
CA PHE A 49 25.13 2.24 0.39
C PHE A 49 23.97 2.59 -0.54
N ASN A 50 24.01 3.76 -1.17
CA ASN A 50 23.07 4.13 -2.23
C ASN A 50 23.72 3.85 -3.59
N LEU A 51 23.14 2.95 -4.38
CA LEU A 51 23.68 2.52 -5.67
C LEU A 51 23.41 3.52 -6.84
N GLU A 52 22.71 4.65 -6.58
CA GLU A 52 22.75 5.79 -7.53
C GLU A 52 24.13 6.45 -7.55
N ARG A 53 24.91 6.31 -6.47
CA ARG A 53 26.28 6.80 -6.42
C ARG A 53 27.22 5.80 -7.07
N THR A 54 27.90 6.26 -8.10
CA THR A 54 28.81 5.42 -8.93
C THR A 54 29.88 4.72 -8.10
N GLU A 55 30.43 5.40 -7.08
CA GLU A 55 31.43 4.81 -6.19
C GLU A 55 30.88 3.62 -5.39
N ASN A 56 29.63 3.70 -4.92
CA ASN A 56 28.99 2.60 -4.20
C ASN A 56 28.68 1.44 -5.15
N ALA A 57 28.10 1.73 -6.32
CA ALA A 57 27.80 0.69 -7.32
C ALA A 57 29.07 -0.09 -7.72
N LYS A 58 30.19 0.60 -7.96
CA LYS A 58 31.47 -0.03 -8.30
C LYS A 58 31.98 -1.00 -7.24
N LEU A 59 31.76 -0.73 -5.94
CA LEU A 59 32.16 -1.65 -4.87
C LEU A 59 31.45 -3.01 -5.01
N PHE A 60 30.13 -2.98 -5.24
CA PHE A 60 29.34 -4.21 -5.37
C PHE A 60 29.51 -4.93 -6.72
N GLU A 61 30.12 -4.27 -7.71
CA GLU A 61 30.42 -4.85 -9.02
C GLU A 61 31.79 -5.52 -9.10
N MET A 62 32.61 -5.40 -8.05
CA MET A 62 33.91 -6.04 -7.98
C MET A 62 33.80 -7.56 -7.98
N GLU A 63 34.68 -8.23 -8.70
CA GLU A 63 34.75 -9.70 -8.75
C GLU A 63 35.78 -10.20 -7.71
N ILE A 64 35.40 -10.11 -6.45
CA ILE A 64 36.23 -10.49 -5.29
C ILE A 64 35.41 -11.43 -4.36
N PRO A 65 36.08 -12.21 -3.51
CA PRO A 65 35.41 -12.99 -2.47
C PRO A 65 34.50 -12.13 -1.59
N LEU A 66 33.38 -12.71 -1.11
CA LEU A 66 32.40 -11.95 -0.32
C LEU A 66 33.00 -11.38 0.98
N ASP A 67 33.92 -12.10 1.61
CA ASP A 67 34.59 -11.62 2.84
C ASP A 67 35.45 -10.39 2.57
N ASP A 68 36.16 -10.36 1.45
CA ASP A 68 36.94 -9.20 1.03
C ASP A 68 36.03 -8.03 0.71
N LEU A 69 34.90 -8.28 0.01
CA LEU A 69 33.88 -7.27 -0.22
C LEU A 69 33.39 -6.67 1.09
N VAL A 70 33.01 -7.50 2.07
CA VAL A 70 32.52 -7.04 3.37
C VAL A 70 33.57 -6.18 4.09
N ASN A 71 34.84 -6.57 4.06
CA ASN A 71 35.94 -5.76 4.62
C ASN A 71 36.06 -4.40 3.91
N MET A 72 35.91 -4.39 2.60
CA MET A 72 35.92 -3.13 1.81
C MET A 72 34.71 -2.26 2.11
N LEU A 73 33.51 -2.85 2.33
CA LEU A 73 32.33 -2.09 2.74
C LEU A 73 32.57 -1.35 4.06
N TYR A 74 33.18 -1.99 5.06
CA TYR A 74 33.57 -1.31 6.31
C TYR A 74 34.57 -0.18 6.07
N ALA A 75 35.63 -0.45 5.31
CA ALA A 75 36.66 0.53 5.00
C ALA A 75 36.10 1.75 4.24
N SER A 76 35.18 1.53 3.29
CA SER A 76 34.62 2.61 2.46
C SER A 76 33.77 3.61 3.25
N VAL A 77 33.15 3.17 4.35
CA VAL A 77 32.38 4.07 5.25
C VAL A 77 33.23 4.61 6.41
N GLY A 78 34.53 4.34 6.42
CA GLY A 78 35.44 4.80 7.47
C GLY A 78 35.14 4.24 8.86
N LYS A 79 34.49 3.08 8.96
CA LYS A 79 34.12 2.44 10.21
C LYS A 79 35.02 1.25 10.53
N VAL A 80 35.41 1.14 11.78
CA VAL A 80 36.02 -0.09 12.33
C VAL A 80 34.89 -1.00 12.77
N LYS A 81 34.94 -2.28 12.34
CA LYS A 81 33.98 -3.28 12.76
C LYS A 81 33.95 -3.41 14.28
N LYS A 82 32.78 -3.16 14.87
CA LYS A 82 32.51 -3.42 16.28
C LYS A 82 32.02 -4.86 16.46
N GLU A 83 32.24 -5.45 17.61
CA GLU A 83 31.56 -6.68 17.99
C GLU A 83 30.04 -6.45 18.02
N GLY A 84 29.27 -7.47 17.65
CA GLY A 84 27.81 -7.41 17.66
C GLY A 84 27.17 -7.51 16.28
N THR A 85 25.93 -7.06 16.19
CA THR A 85 25.08 -7.18 14.99
C THR A 85 25.43 -6.15 13.92
N THR A 86 25.40 -6.57 12.66
CA THR A 86 25.68 -5.70 11.51
C THR A 86 24.50 -5.67 10.55
N LEU A 87 24.02 -4.47 10.21
CA LEU A 87 23.09 -4.26 9.11
C LEU A 87 23.80 -3.63 7.92
N VAL A 88 23.74 -4.27 6.78
CA VAL A 88 24.11 -3.72 5.47
C VAL A 88 22.84 -3.26 4.77
N PHE A 89 22.72 -1.97 4.51
CA PHE A 89 21.61 -1.41 3.75
C PHE A 89 22.06 -1.00 2.35
N ILE A 90 21.45 -1.60 1.35
CA ILE A 90 21.73 -1.39 -0.08
C ILE A 90 20.51 -0.71 -0.68
N ASP A 91 20.58 0.61 -0.86
CA ASP A 91 19.48 1.41 -1.40
C ASP A 91 19.61 1.54 -2.92
N GLU A 92 18.46 1.70 -3.61
CA GLU A 92 18.33 1.79 -5.07
C GLU A 92 19.00 0.60 -5.80
N ILE A 93 18.78 -0.61 -5.28
CA ILE A 93 19.44 -1.86 -5.73
C ILE A 93 19.19 -2.15 -7.21
N GLN A 94 18.11 -1.64 -7.83
CA GLN A 94 17.82 -1.80 -9.24
C GLN A 94 18.92 -1.20 -10.15
N ASN A 95 19.78 -0.34 -9.63
CA ASN A 95 20.89 0.25 -10.40
C ASN A 95 22.07 -0.71 -10.59
N SER A 96 22.13 -1.84 -9.86
CA SER A 96 23.16 -2.86 -10.03
C SER A 96 22.58 -4.28 -10.07
N PRO A 97 22.35 -4.86 -11.25
CA PRO A 97 21.91 -6.24 -11.41
C PRO A 97 22.83 -7.27 -10.72
N LYS A 98 24.14 -7.04 -10.69
CA LYS A 98 25.10 -7.90 -9.98
C LYS A 98 24.83 -7.94 -8.49
N THR A 99 24.47 -6.80 -7.88
CA THR A 99 24.20 -6.69 -6.44
C THR A 99 22.99 -7.53 -6.03
N ILE A 100 21.98 -7.65 -6.89
CA ILE A 100 20.83 -8.52 -6.62
C ILE A 100 21.28 -10.00 -6.54
N ALA A 101 22.14 -10.43 -7.44
CA ALA A 101 22.68 -11.79 -7.40
C ALA A 101 23.54 -12.03 -6.13
N LEU A 102 24.23 -11.00 -5.62
CA LEU A 102 25.01 -11.09 -4.38
C LEU A 102 24.16 -11.37 -3.14
N LEU A 103 22.87 -11.01 -3.12
CA LEU A 103 21.97 -11.31 -1.99
C LEU A 103 21.93 -12.81 -1.67
N ARG A 104 22.07 -13.67 -2.71
CA ARG A 104 22.17 -15.12 -2.51
C ARG A 104 23.41 -15.49 -1.69
N TYR A 105 24.56 -14.90 -2.01
CA TYR A 105 25.82 -15.21 -1.33
C TYR A 105 25.84 -14.65 0.09
N PHE A 106 25.24 -13.50 0.35
CA PHE A 106 25.02 -13.02 1.72
C PHE A 106 24.26 -14.03 2.56
N TYR A 107 23.16 -14.60 2.02
CA TYR A 107 22.39 -15.63 2.72
C TYR A 107 23.19 -16.93 2.96
N GLU A 108 23.91 -17.41 1.94
CA GLU A 108 24.57 -18.72 1.99
C GLU A 108 25.91 -18.72 2.74
N GLN A 109 26.66 -17.60 2.71
CA GLN A 109 28.03 -17.53 3.21
C GLN A 109 28.16 -16.60 4.44
N ARG A 110 27.29 -15.62 4.60
CA ARG A 110 27.36 -14.62 5.68
C ARG A 110 26.01 -14.46 6.41
N PRO A 111 25.48 -15.56 6.99
CA PRO A 111 24.22 -15.51 7.75
C PRO A 111 24.32 -14.67 9.04
N ASP A 112 25.53 -14.27 9.44
CA ASP A 112 25.80 -13.35 10.54
C ASP A 112 25.45 -11.89 10.22
N LEU A 113 25.30 -11.56 8.93
CA LEU A 113 24.97 -10.21 8.47
C LEU A 113 23.47 -10.08 8.17
N TYR A 114 22.89 -9.02 8.70
CA TYR A 114 21.57 -8.58 8.29
C TYR A 114 21.71 -7.72 7.03
N VAL A 115 20.96 -8.04 5.98
CA VAL A 115 21.02 -7.30 4.72
C VAL A 115 19.61 -6.85 4.34
N ILE A 116 19.43 -5.54 4.16
CA ILE A 116 18.22 -4.96 3.58
C ILE A 116 18.59 -4.31 2.26
N ALA A 117 17.88 -4.69 1.21
CA ALA A 117 17.96 -4.05 -0.10
C ALA A 117 16.65 -3.29 -0.36
N ALA A 118 16.72 -2.04 -0.81
CA ALA A 118 15.54 -1.28 -1.18
C ALA A 118 15.58 -0.83 -2.63
N GLY A 119 14.39 -0.77 -3.26
CA GLY A 119 14.25 -0.27 -4.62
C GLY A 119 12.79 -0.12 -5.02
N SER A 120 12.50 0.81 -5.93
CA SER A 120 11.15 1.08 -6.42
C SER A 120 10.80 0.28 -7.69
N LEU A 121 11.78 -0.24 -8.43
CA LEU A 121 11.63 -0.77 -9.79
C LEU A 121 12.38 -2.08 -10.04
N LEU A 122 12.42 -2.96 -9.06
CA LEU A 122 13.16 -4.23 -9.16
C LEU A 122 12.69 -5.12 -10.34
N GLU A 123 11.46 -4.96 -10.81
CA GLU A 123 10.91 -5.82 -11.88
C GLU A 123 11.38 -5.46 -13.28
N ASN A 124 11.90 -4.24 -13.48
CA ASN A 124 12.54 -3.90 -14.76
C ASN A 124 13.84 -4.69 -15.02
N LEU A 125 14.38 -5.31 -13.96
CA LEU A 125 15.58 -6.16 -14.05
C LEU A 125 15.26 -7.60 -14.45
N VAL A 126 13.99 -8.05 -14.37
CA VAL A 126 13.57 -9.38 -14.85
C VAL A 126 13.81 -9.48 -16.36
N ASP A 127 13.69 -8.38 -17.11
CA ASP A 127 13.96 -8.33 -18.54
C ASP A 127 15.48 -8.35 -18.89
N VAL A 128 16.37 -8.20 -17.89
CA VAL A 128 17.84 -8.13 -18.06
C VAL A 128 18.49 -9.42 -17.56
N LYS A 129 18.00 -10.62 -17.88
CA LYS A 129 18.62 -11.93 -17.56
C LYS A 129 19.38 -12.00 -16.21
N VAL A 130 18.88 -11.30 -15.19
CA VAL A 130 19.44 -11.32 -13.83
C VAL A 130 18.95 -12.57 -13.13
N SER A 131 19.89 -13.34 -12.58
CA SER A 131 19.53 -14.47 -11.70
C SER A 131 18.99 -13.94 -10.38
N PHE A 132 17.68 -13.86 -10.26
CA PHE A 132 17.05 -13.54 -8.98
C PHE A 132 17.33 -14.66 -7.94
N PRO A 133 17.63 -14.30 -6.69
CA PRO A 133 17.96 -15.27 -5.64
C PRO A 133 16.71 -15.98 -5.10
N VAL A 134 16.08 -16.81 -5.92
CA VAL A 134 14.84 -17.52 -5.59
C VAL A 134 15.01 -18.34 -4.29
N GLY A 135 14.11 -18.12 -3.34
CA GLY A 135 14.11 -18.82 -2.05
C GLY A 135 15.20 -18.36 -1.06
N ARG A 136 16.09 -17.41 -1.42
CA ARG A 136 17.18 -16.87 -0.60
C ARG A 136 16.94 -15.47 -0.09
N VAL A 137 15.83 -14.87 -0.45
CA VAL A 137 15.43 -13.51 -0.01
C VAL A 137 14.00 -13.54 0.53
N GLN A 138 13.69 -12.57 1.38
CA GLN A 138 12.34 -12.23 1.82
C GLN A 138 11.92 -10.90 1.18
N TYR A 139 10.62 -10.67 1.09
CA TYR A 139 10.06 -9.43 0.55
C TYR A 139 9.13 -8.79 1.57
N MET A 140 9.24 -7.49 1.74
CA MET A 140 8.26 -6.66 2.44
C MET A 140 7.87 -5.48 1.59
N ALA A 141 6.61 -5.04 1.73
CA ALA A 141 6.10 -3.85 1.07
C ALA A 141 5.95 -2.71 2.07
N LEU A 142 6.53 -1.56 1.76
CA LEU A 142 6.25 -0.30 2.45
C LEU A 142 5.21 0.46 1.66
N ARG A 143 4.07 0.74 2.30
CA ARG A 143 2.93 1.47 1.75
C ARG A 143 2.95 2.94 2.20
N PRO A 144 2.13 3.83 1.62
CA PRO A 144 1.84 5.13 2.24
C PRO A 144 1.43 4.98 3.70
N CYS A 145 1.50 6.03 4.48
CA CYS A 145 1.12 6.01 5.88
C CYS A 145 -0.35 5.65 6.03
N SER A 146 -0.66 4.75 6.95
CA SER A 146 -2.03 4.44 7.35
C SER A 146 -2.59 5.54 8.27
N PHE A 147 -3.89 5.49 8.53
CA PHE A 147 -4.52 6.41 9.48
C PHE A 147 -3.89 6.35 10.89
N SER A 148 -3.53 5.15 11.37
CA SER A 148 -2.85 5.02 12.67
C SER A 148 -1.47 5.68 12.67
N GLU A 149 -0.71 5.59 11.59
CA GLU A 149 0.58 6.27 11.43
C GLU A 149 0.39 7.80 11.32
N PHE A 150 -0.66 8.25 10.63
CA PHE A 150 -1.04 9.67 10.57
C PHE A 150 -1.34 10.24 11.95
N LEU A 151 -2.16 9.54 12.78
CA LEU A 151 -2.43 9.95 14.16
C LEU A 151 -1.14 10.07 15.00
N GLY A 152 -0.24 9.11 14.86
CA GLY A 152 1.07 9.16 15.50
C GLY A 152 1.90 10.36 15.06
N ALA A 153 1.89 10.67 13.76
CA ALA A 153 2.62 11.80 13.18
C ALA A 153 2.14 13.15 13.71
N ILE A 154 0.82 13.33 13.85
CA ILE A 154 0.20 14.58 14.37
C ILE A 154 0.11 14.62 15.91
N GLY A 155 0.78 13.68 16.60
CA GLY A 155 0.86 13.65 18.07
C GLY A 155 -0.43 13.23 18.80
N LYS A 156 -1.40 12.60 18.13
CA LYS A 156 -2.66 12.12 18.73
C LYS A 156 -2.53 10.72 19.36
N ASN A 157 -1.48 10.52 20.17
CA ASN A 157 -1.15 9.23 20.77
C ASN A 157 -2.26 8.68 21.71
N ASN A 158 -3.03 9.56 22.35
CA ASN A 158 -4.17 9.16 23.16
C ASN A 158 -5.27 8.48 22.32
N LEU A 159 -5.59 9.00 21.14
CA LEU A 159 -6.55 8.39 20.22
C LEU A 159 -5.99 7.12 19.56
N LEU A 160 -4.69 7.09 19.26
CA LEU A 160 -4.02 5.88 18.80
C LEU A 160 -4.11 4.76 19.84
N ALA A 161 -3.97 5.08 21.14
CA ALA A 161 -4.17 4.12 22.23
C ALA A 161 -5.62 3.63 22.31
N VAL A 162 -6.62 4.49 22.03
CA VAL A 162 -8.04 4.09 21.96
C VAL A 162 -8.26 3.13 20.80
N LEU A 163 -7.71 3.40 19.61
CA LEU A 163 -7.82 2.52 18.45
C LEU A 163 -7.21 1.13 18.68
N SER A 164 -6.20 1.02 19.54
CA SER A 164 -5.58 -0.27 19.86
C SER A 164 -6.36 -1.13 20.86
N GLN A 165 -7.49 -0.62 21.37
CA GLN A 165 -8.36 -1.34 22.28
C GLN A 165 -9.57 -1.96 21.54
N LYS A 166 -10.61 -2.34 22.30
CA LYS A 166 -11.86 -2.85 21.72
C LYS A 166 -12.56 -1.78 20.89
N ALA A 167 -13.15 -2.18 19.77
CA ALA A 167 -13.81 -1.28 18.83
C ALA A 167 -14.93 -0.44 19.49
N GLU A 168 -15.64 -1.01 20.46
CA GLU A 168 -16.74 -0.36 21.22
C GLU A 168 -16.26 0.90 21.94
N TYR A 169 -15.01 0.93 22.40
CA TYR A 169 -14.47 2.09 23.12
C TYR A 169 -14.28 3.32 22.22
N THR A 170 -14.17 3.10 20.92
CA THR A 170 -14.03 4.19 19.95
C THR A 170 -15.31 4.99 19.77
N VAL A 171 -16.47 4.43 20.17
CA VAL A 171 -17.79 5.09 20.02
C VAL A 171 -17.82 6.44 20.76
N ALA A 172 -17.20 6.51 21.94
CA ALA A 172 -17.14 7.76 22.72
C ALA A 172 -16.29 8.87 22.04
N PHE A 173 -15.41 8.49 21.10
CA PHE A 173 -14.50 9.38 20.39
C PHE A 173 -14.84 9.49 18.90
N HIS A 174 -16.00 8.99 18.50
CA HIS A 174 -16.38 8.83 17.10
C HIS A 174 -16.24 10.12 16.29
N GLU A 175 -16.85 11.21 16.74
CA GLU A 175 -16.81 12.50 16.01
C GLU A 175 -15.37 13.00 15.82
N GLN A 176 -14.55 12.91 16.88
CA GLN A 176 -13.16 13.33 16.82
C GLN A 176 -12.33 12.45 15.87
N LEU A 177 -12.52 11.13 15.93
CA LEU A 177 -11.82 10.18 15.05
C LEU A 177 -12.25 10.34 13.60
N MET A 178 -13.55 10.54 13.32
CA MET A 178 -14.04 10.81 11.97
C MET A 178 -13.53 12.14 11.42
N HIS A 179 -13.48 13.19 12.24
CA HIS A 179 -12.89 14.46 11.83
C HIS A 179 -11.42 14.30 11.40
N LEU A 180 -10.61 13.61 12.22
CA LEU A 180 -9.20 13.35 11.91
C LEU A 180 -9.04 12.40 10.71
N PHE A 181 -9.94 11.42 10.54
CA PHE A 181 -9.93 10.57 9.37
C PHE A 181 -10.24 11.34 8.09
N ASN A 182 -11.18 12.28 8.13
CA ASN A 182 -11.45 13.18 7.01
C ASN A 182 -10.22 14.04 6.66
N GLN A 183 -9.51 14.57 7.66
CA GLN A 183 -8.24 15.28 7.44
C GLN A 183 -7.20 14.36 6.78
N TYR A 184 -7.02 13.14 7.28
CA TYR A 184 -6.15 12.14 6.69
C TYR A 184 -6.53 11.83 5.23
N THR A 185 -7.83 11.70 4.93
CA THR A 185 -8.29 11.45 3.55
C THR A 185 -7.87 12.57 2.60
N ILE A 186 -7.85 13.82 3.07
CA ILE A 186 -7.41 14.99 2.28
C ILE A 186 -5.88 15.04 2.17
N VAL A 187 -5.18 14.84 3.29
CA VAL A 187 -3.71 14.86 3.36
C VAL A 187 -3.09 13.63 2.70
N GLY A 188 -3.77 12.48 2.70
CA GLY A 188 -3.21 11.21 2.24
C GLY A 188 -2.13 10.64 3.16
N GLY A 189 -1.43 9.63 2.67
CA GLY A 189 -0.42 8.89 3.41
C GLY A 189 1.02 9.10 2.91
N MET A 190 1.28 10.05 1.99
CA MET A 190 2.67 10.32 1.59
C MET A 190 3.46 10.91 2.75
N PRO A 191 4.60 10.30 3.17
CA PRO A 191 5.27 10.67 4.41
C PRO A 191 5.69 12.13 4.51
N GLU A 192 6.12 12.74 3.40
CA GLU A 192 6.51 14.14 3.35
C GLU A 192 5.31 15.06 3.57
N ALA A 193 4.16 14.75 2.92
CA ALA A 193 2.92 15.48 3.10
C ALA A 193 2.38 15.35 4.54
N VAL A 194 2.43 14.13 5.10
CA VAL A 194 2.03 13.87 6.49
C VAL A 194 2.94 14.62 7.47
N GLN A 195 4.25 14.63 7.24
CA GLN A 195 5.20 15.35 8.09
C GLN A 195 4.98 16.86 8.05
N GLN A 196 4.83 17.43 6.85
CA GLN A 196 4.57 18.87 6.68
C GLN A 196 3.24 19.26 7.32
N TYR A 197 2.19 18.47 7.11
CA TYR A 197 0.90 18.71 7.78
C TYR A 197 1.01 18.60 9.31
N ALA A 198 1.76 17.63 9.83
CA ALA A 198 1.97 17.51 11.28
C ALA A 198 2.65 18.74 11.90
N GLU A 199 3.54 19.39 11.16
CA GLU A 199 4.26 20.58 11.60
C GLU A 199 3.45 21.86 11.46
N THR A 200 2.66 22.00 10.39
CA THR A 200 2.00 23.26 10.04
C THR A 200 0.50 23.28 10.32
N GLN A 201 -0.15 22.11 10.37
CA GLN A 201 -1.61 21.92 10.37
C GLN A 201 -2.30 22.63 9.18
N ASP A 202 -1.54 22.90 8.11
CA ASP A 202 -2.00 23.58 6.90
C ASP A 202 -2.15 22.57 5.75
N VAL A 203 -3.39 22.30 5.37
CA VAL A 203 -3.73 21.42 4.26
C VAL A 203 -3.38 22.06 2.91
N ILE A 204 -3.42 23.39 2.79
CA ILE A 204 -3.10 24.09 1.54
C ILE A 204 -1.58 24.08 1.33
N GLY A 205 -0.81 24.30 2.38
CA GLY A 205 0.66 24.37 2.31
C GLY A 205 1.36 23.09 1.84
N ILE A 206 0.66 21.96 1.77
CA ILE A 206 1.23 20.70 1.24
C ILE A 206 1.06 20.52 -0.29
N GLU A 207 0.50 21.51 -1.01
CA GLU A 207 0.32 21.43 -2.47
C GLU A 207 1.66 21.25 -3.20
N ASP A 208 2.70 21.97 -2.80
CA ASP A 208 4.02 21.92 -3.41
C ASP A 208 4.65 20.50 -3.30
N VAL A 209 4.36 19.79 -2.19
CA VAL A 209 4.79 18.40 -2.02
C VAL A 209 4.17 17.51 -3.08
N TYR A 210 2.86 17.65 -3.31
CA TYR A 210 2.17 16.82 -4.30
C TYR A 210 2.58 17.16 -5.73
N GLU A 211 2.76 18.44 -6.04
CA GLU A 211 3.27 18.88 -7.35
C GLU A 211 4.62 18.22 -7.64
N THR A 212 5.53 18.31 -6.68
CA THR A 212 6.86 17.69 -6.78
C THR A 212 6.78 16.17 -6.94
N LEU A 213 5.91 15.50 -6.18
CA LEU A 213 5.71 14.06 -6.25
C LEU A 213 5.21 13.63 -7.63
N VAL A 214 4.17 14.28 -8.13
CA VAL A 214 3.57 13.93 -9.43
C VAL A 214 4.56 14.19 -10.56
N GLN A 215 5.30 15.30 -10.50
CA GLN A 215 6.33 15.59 -11.50
C GLN A 215 7.43 14.53 -11.46
N ALA A 216 7.90 14.13 -10.27
CA ALA A 216 8.90 13.08 -10.13
C ALA A 216 8.41 11.73 -10.71
N TYR A 217 7.14 11.36 -10.55
CA TYR A 217 6.58 10.14 -11.17
C TYR A 217 6.53 10.25 -12.70
N LYS A 218 6.20 11.42 -13.25
CA LYS A 218 6.20 11.67 -14.70
C LYS A 218 7.62 11.59 -15.29
N ASP A 219 8.59 12.18 -14.62
CA ASP A 219 9.99 12.16 -15.05
C ASP A 219 10.58 10.75 -14.96
N ASP A 220 10.24 10.00 -13.91
CA ASP A 220 10.65 8.62 -13.78
C ASP A 220 9.99 7.69 -14.82
N SER A 221 8.88 8.11 -15.44
CA SER A 221 8.22 7.30 -16.47
C SER A 221 9.16 6.89 -17.61
N GLU A 222 10.18 7.70 -17.88
CA GLU A 222 11.24 7.38 -18.86
C GLU A 222 12.14 6.22 -18.43
N LYS A 223 12.32 6.05 -17.12
CA LYS A 223 13.08 4.94 -16.54
C LYS A 223 12.26 3.64 -16.50
N TYR A 224 10.92 3.74 -16.50
CA TYR A 224 10.01 2.59 -16.47
C TYR A 224 9.91 1.89 -17.82
N VAL A 225 10.21 2.57 -18.91
CA VAL A 225 9.85 2.13 -20.26
C VAL A 225 11.01 2.21 -21.24
N ARG A 226 11.17 1.16 -22.05
CA ARG A 226 12.00 1.20 -23.25
C ARG A 226 11.10 1.46 -24.46
N GLY A 227 11.07 2.69 -24.97
CA GLY A 227 10.37 3.08 -26.20
C GLY A 227 9.37 4.23 -26.01
N ASN A 228 9.42 5.19 -26.94
CA ASN A 228 8.70 6.47 -26.84
C ASN A 228 7.17 6.30 -26.67
N LYS A 229 6.54 5.38 -27.41
CA LYS A 229 5.08 5.22 -27.41
C LYS A 229 4.52 4.78 -26.07
N LEU A 230 5.17 3.84 -25.40
CA LEU A 230 4.70 3.36 -24.09
C LEU A 230 4.96 4.42 -22.99
N THR A 231 6.04 5.19 -23.11
CA THR A 231 6.29 6.35 -22.25
C THR A 231 5.16 7.37 -22.35
N ASP A 232 4.68 7.67 -23.57
CA ASP A 232 3.58 8.59 -23.79
C ASP A 232 2.29 8.10 -23.13
N VAL A 233 1.97 6.80 -23.23
CA VAL A 233 0.80 6.21 -22.57
C VAL A 233 0.91 6.27 -21.04
N VAL A 234 2.09 5.97 -20.48
CA VAL A 234 2.33 6.08 -19.03
C VAL A 234 2.17 7.53 -18.56
N ARG A 235 2.75 8.49 -19.28
CA ARG A 235 2.58 9.92 -18.98
C ARG A 235 1.13 10.37 -19.08
N PHE A 236 0.39 9.87 -20.07
CA PHE A 236 -1.04 10.14 -20.20
C PHE A 236 -1.81 9.63 -18.99
N ILE A 237 -1.57 8.38 -18.55
CA ILE A 237 -2.23 7.81 -17.36
C ILE A 237 -1.86 8.61 -16.11
N LEU A 238 -0.59 8.99 -15.93
CA LEU A 238 -0.14 9.81 -14.81
C LEU A 238 -0.68 11.26 -14.84
N SER A 239 -1.18 11.72 -15.98
CA SER A 239 -1.79 13.05 -16.09
C SER A 239 -3.30 13.05 -15.88
N TYR A 240 -4.00 12.02 -16.32
CA TYR A 240 -5.47 12.01 -16.38
C TYR A 240 -6.12 10.85 -15.61
N GLY A 241 -5.39 9.79 -15.30
CA GLY A 241 -5.94 8.58 -14.67
C GLY A 241 -6.44 8.77 -13.25
N TRP A 242 -6.00 9.80 -12.55
CA TRP A 242 -6.41 10.08 -11.17
C TRP A 242 -7.90 10.36 -11.02
N ALA A 243 -8.52 10.97 -12.03
CA ALA A 243 -9.95 11.25 -12.05
C ALA A 243 -10.83 9.99 -12.08
N PHE A 244 -10.26 8.84 -12.43
CA PHE A 244 -10.95 7.54 -12.48
C PHE A 244 -10.68 6.67 -11.24
N SER A 245 -10.20 7.26 -10.17
CA SER A 245 -9.95 6.56 -8.90
C SER A 245 -11.24 6.02 -8.32
N GLY A 246 -11.26 4.74 -7.92
CA GLY A 246 -12.46 4.06 -7.42
C GLY A 246 -13.43 3.60 -8.51
N GLU A 247 -13.19 3.92 -9.78
CA GLU A 247 -14.09 3.57 -10.88
C GLU A 247 -13.69 2.27 -11.58
N THR A 248 -14.70 1.57 -12.11
CA THR A 248 -14.50 0.49 -13.07
C THR A 248 -14.11 1.07 -14.43
N ILE A 249 -12.94 0.69 -14.95
CA ILE A 249 -12.37 1.28 -16.16
C ILE A 249 -12.35 0.33 -17.35
N THR A 250 -12.42 0.91 -18.54
CA THR A 250 -12.18 0.24 -19.82
C THR A 250 -10.76 0.56 -20.27
N LEU A 251 -9.95 -0.47 -20.59
CA LEU A 251 -8.55 -0.24 -21.02
C LEU A 251 -8.47 0.36 -22.44
N GLY A 252 -9.33 -0.08 -23.37
CA GLY A 252 -9.37 0.50 -24.71
C GLY A 252 -9.93 1.91 -24.70
N ASN A 253 -9.26 2.86 -25.36
CA ASN A 253 -9.64 4.27 -25.37
C ASN A 253 -9.80 4.87 -23.96
N PHE A 254 -8.97 4.44 -23.01
CA PHE A 254 -9.00 4.94 -21.64
C PHE A 254 -8.96 6.48 -21.61
N ALA A 255 -9.87 7.09 -20.86
CA ALA A 255 -10.01 8.56 -20.76
C ALA A 255 -10.06 9.27 -22.14
N ASN A 256 -10.68 8.65 -23.13
CA ASN A 256 -10.76 9.16 -24.52
C ASN A 256 -9.41 9.40 -25.21
N SER A 257 -8.38 8.65 -24.84
CA SER A 257 -7.00 8.82 -25.32
C SER A 257 -6.75 8.38 -26.77
N GLY A 258 -7.65 7.58 -27.35
CA GLY A 258 -7.42 6.91 -28.63
C GLY A 258 -6.42 5.73 -28.56
N TYR A 259 -5.78 5.45 -27.41
CA TYR A 259 -4.86 4.32 -27.26
C TYR A 259 -5.58 2.98 -27.25
N LYS A 260 -4.92 1.94 -27.78
CA LYS A 260 -5.44 0.59 -27.81
C LYS A 260 -5.38 -0.08 -26.44
N SER A 261 -6.30 -1.01 -26.17
CA SER A 261 -6.37 -1.76 -24.90
C SER A 261 -5.04 -2.44 -24.51
N ARG A 262 -4.26 -2.94 -25.48
CA ARG A 262 -2.96 -3.56 -25.22
C ARG A 262 -1.95 -2.54 -24.69
N GLU A 263 -1.87 -1.35 -25.29
CA GLU A 263 -0.93 -0.28 -24.92
C GLU A 263 -1.26 0.24 -23.51
N VAL A 264 -2.52 0.53 -23.27
CA VAL A 264 -3.01 0.99 -21.97
C VAL A 264 -2.80 -0.09 -20.90
N GLY A 265 -3.13 -1.35 -21.19
CA GLY A 265 -2.92 -2.45 -20.25
C GLY A 265 -1.46 -2.72 -19.93
N GLU A 266 -0.52 -2.50 -20.88
CA GLU A 266 0.90 -2.59 -20.63
C GLU A 266 1.38 -1.45 -19.72
N ALA A 267 0.93 -0.22 -19.97
CA ALA A 267 1.26 0.94 -19.15
C ALA A 267 0.72 0.79 -17.71
N PHE A 268 -0.52 0.33 -17.53
CA PHE A 268 -1.07 0.06 -16.20
C PHE A 268 -0.25 -1.01 -15.45
N ARG A 269 0.13 -2.11 -16.10
CA ARG A 269 0.98 -3.13 -15.46
C ARG A 269 2.33 -2.59 -15.01
N LEU A 270 2.92 -1.65 -15.74
CA LEU A 270 4.17 -0.98 -15.32
C LEU A 270 3.96 -0.12 -14.08
N LEU A 271 2.86 0.63 -14.04
CA LEU A 271 2.51 1.46 -12.87
C LEU A 271 2.16 0.60 -11.64
N GLU A 272 1.51 -0.56 -11.83
CA GLU A 272 1.30 -1.55 -10.75
C GLU A 272 2.64 -2.09 -10.22
N LYS A 273 3.56 -2.44 -11.11
CA LYS A 273 4.91 -2.89 -10.74
C LYS A 273 5.67 -1.81 -9.96
N ALA A 274 5.48 -0.54 -10.31
CA ALA A 274 6.01 0.60 -9.56
C ALA A 274 5.26 0.87 -8.24
N MET A 275 4.19 0.11 -7.95
CA MET A 275 3.33 0.23 -6.77
C MET A 275 2.62 1.60 -6.67
N LEU A 276 2.35 2.26 -7.81
CA LEU A 276 1.66 3.55 -7.88
C LEU A 276 0.14 3.39 -7.98
N LEU A 277 -0.34 2.26 -8.45
CA LEU A 277 -1.76 1.93 -8.56
C LEU A 277 -1.98 0.42 -8.50
N GLU A 278 -3.22 0.01 -8.48
CA GLU A 278 -3.66 -1.38 -8.62
C GLU A 278 -4.90 -1.45 -9.50
N LEU A 279 -4.93 -2.44 -10.38
CA LEU A 279 -6.13 -2.84 -11.11
C LEU A 279 -6.82 -3.94 -10.30
N VAL A 280 -7.86 -3.56 -9.56
CA VAL A 280 -8.63 -4.47 -8.72
C VAL A 280 -9.65 -5.19 -9.58
N TYR A 281 -9.46 -6.51 -9.77
CA TYR A 281 -10.33 -7.32 -10.62
C TYR A 281 -11.47 -7.97 -9.84
N PRO A 282 -12.65 -8.17 -10.50
CA PRO A 282 -13.76 -8.87 -9.88
C PRO A 282 -13.48 -10.36 -9.74
N VAL A 283 -14.18 -10.96 -8.78
CA VAL A 283 -14.34 -12.40 -8.63
C VAL A 283 -15.82 -12.75 -8.58
N SER A 284 -16.21 -13.93 -9.02
CA SER A 284 -17.59 -14.42 -8.94
C SER A 284 -17.82 -15.41 -7.80
N SER A 285 -16.76 -16.04 -7.30
CA SER A 285 -16.82 -16.95 -6.16
C SER A 285 -17.02 -16.21 -4.83
N THR A 286 -17.80 -16.81 -3.92
CA THR A 286 -17.95 -16.38 -2.53
C THR A 286 -17.07 -17.19 -1.56
N GLN A 287 -16.20 -18.05 -2.09
CA GLN A 287 -15.31 -18.95 -1.37
C GLN A 287 -13.87 -18.83 -1.87
N LEU A 288 -12.91 -19.25 -1.03
CA LEU A 288 -11.52 -19.39 -1.44
C LEU A 288 -11.33 -20.62 -2.35
N PRO A 289 -10.36 -20.60 -3.27
CA PRO A 289 -9.38 -19.53 -3.49
C PRO A 289 -9.95 -18.33 -4.26
N ILE A 290 -9.37 -17.15 -4.05
CA ILE A 290 -9.68 -15.95 -4.84
C ILE A 290 -9.04 -16.10 -6.21
N ILE A 291 -9.86 -16.13 -7.27
CA ILE A 291 -9.40 -16.20 -8.66
C ILE A 291 -9.93 -14.97 -9.41
N PRO A 292 -9.09 -13.94 -9.62
CA PRO A 292 -9.50 -12.72 -10.32
C PRO A 292 -9.86 -12.99 -11.79
N GLU A 293 -10.97 -12.42 -12.23
CA GLU A 293 -11.45 -12.50 -13.61
C GLU A 293 -10.83 -11.40 -14.49
N THR A 294 -9.56 -11.56 -14.85
CA THR A 294 -8.76 -10.52 -15.54
C THR A 294 -9.25 -10.15 -16.95
N LYS A 295 -10.26 -10.86 -17.49
CA LYS A 295 -10.95 -10.50 -18.74
C LYS A 295 -12.06 -9.47 -18.53
N ARG A 296 -12.53 -9.28 -17.30
CA ARG A 296 -13.53 -8.28 -16.94
C ARG A 296 -12.86 -6.94 -16.65
N MET A 297 -13.63 -5.88 -16.65
CA MET A 297 -13.19 -4.52 -16.37
C MET A 297 -12.77 -4.42 -14.89
N PRO A 298 -11.56 -3.93 -14.59
CA PRO A 298 -11.09 -3.72 -13.22
C PRO A 298 -11.55 -2.37 -12.68
N LYS A 299 -11.55 -2.21 -11.34
CA LYS A 299 -11.54 -0.91 -10.68
C LYS A 299 -10.12 -0.37 -10.64
N LEU A 300 -9.95 0.93 -10.90
CA LEU A 300 -8.67 1.62 -10.78
C LEU A 300 -8.53 2.19 -9.38
N ILE A 301 -7.52 1.74 -8.64
CA ILE A 301 -7.20 2.26 -7.31
C ILE A 301 -5.77 2.80 -7.33
N TRP A 302 -5.61 4.04 -6.94
CA TRP A 302 -4.29 4.65 -6.76
C TRP A 302 -3.73 4.34 -5.37
N PHE A 303 -2.43 4.49 -5.22
CA PHE A 303 -1.75 4.11 -3.98
C PHE A 303 -1.92 5.14 -2.85
N ASP A 304 -2.31 6.39 -3.16
CA ASP A 304 -2.46 7.47 -2.18
C ASP A 304 -3.62 8.41 -2.50
N THR A 305 -4.50 8.61 -1.51
CA THR A 305 -5.72 9.42 -1.64
C THR A 305 -5.42 10.92 -1.71
N GLY A 306 -4.38 11.41 -1.03
CA GLY A 306 -3.99 12.80 -1.07
C GLY A 306 -3.55 13.24 -2.46
N LEU A 307 -2.78 12.38 -3.16
CA LEU A 307 -2.40 12.58 -4.56
C LEU A 307 -3.62 12.55 -5.49
N VAL A 308 -4.57 11.64 -5.26
CA VAL A 308 -5.84 11.59 -6.01
C VAL A 308 -6.60 12.91 -5.88
N ASN A 309 -6.81 13.38 -4.66
CA ASN A 309 -7.52 14.65 -4.40
C ASN A 309 -6.79 15.86 -4.99
N TYR A 310 -5.45 15.87 -4.93
CA TYR A 310 -4.64 16.93 -5.53
C TYR A 310 -4.81 16.97 -7.05
N GLN A 311 -4.65 15.84 -7.72
CA GLN A 311 -4.73 15.75 -9.18
C GLN A 311 -6.15 15.92 -9.74
N ALA A 312 -7.19 15.56 -8.97
CA ALA A 312 -8.57 15.82 -9.32
C ALA A 312 -8.96 17.32 -9.18
N GLY A 313 -8.10 18.15 -8.60
CA GLY A 313 -8.33 19.58 -8.44
C GLY A 313 -9.41 19.96 -7.42
N ILE A 314 -9.88 19.01 -6.61
CA ILE A 314 -11.05 19.19 -5.74
C ILE A 314 -10.69 19.58 -4.29
N ARG A 315 -9.40 19.68 -3.94
CA ARG A 315 -8.96 19.97 -2.56
C ARG A 315 -9.53 21.27 -2.00
N LYS A 316 -9.55 22.35 -2.81
CA LYS A 316 -10.07 23.66 -2.37
C LYS A 316 -11.58 23.61 -2.09
N GLU A 317 -12.33 22.81 -2.85
CA GLU A 317 -13.76 22.60 -2.66
C GLU A 317 -14.05 21.74 -1.42
N ILE A 318 -13.18 20.76 -1.11
CA ILE A 318 -13.29 19.92 0.07
C ILE A 318 -13.02 20.71 1.36
N ILE A 319 -12.00 21.57 1.38
CA ILE A 319 -11.58 22.33 2.56
C ILE A 319 -12.66 23.35 3.01
N GLY A 320 -13.45 23.88 2.07
CA GLY A 320 -14.49 24.89 2.34
C GLY A 320 -15.89 24.33 2.59
N SER A 321 -16.14 23.03 2.38
CA SER A 321 -17.48 22.45 2.45
C SER A 321 -17.60 21.42 3.56
N THR A 322 -18.68 21.50 4.34
CA THR A 322 -19.15 20.38 5.19
C THR A 322 -19.69 19.22 4.35
N ASP A 323 -19.95 19.47 3.05
CA ASP A 323 -20.51 18.54 2.09
C ASP A 323 -19.64 18.41 0.84
N MET A 324 -18.89 17.30 0.71
CA MET A 324 -18.28 16.91 -0.56
C MET A 324 -19.36 16.64 -1.62
N VAL A 325 -19.08 16.91 -2.88
CA VAL A 325 -19.97 16.57 -3.99
C VAL A 325 -20.27 15.06 -3.94
N ASP A 326 -21.56 14.69 -3.84
CA ASP A 326 -21.98 13.31 -3.51
C ASP A 326 -21.38 12.21 -4.38
N SER A 327 -21.18 12.47 -5.67
CA SER A 327 -20.58 11.49 -6.59
C SER A 327 -19.10 11.21 -6.28
N TRP A 328 -18.31 12.25 -5.98
CA TRP A 328 -16.88 12.08 -5.66
C TRP A 328 -16.66 11.42 -4.30
N ARG A 329 -17.56 11.62 -3.34
CA ARG A 329 -17.51 10.95 -2.03
C ARG A 329 -17.48 9.43 -2.15
N GLY A 330 -18.30 8.86 -3.05
CA GLY A 330 -18.33 7.41 -3.28
C GLY A 330 -16.96 6.90 -3.73
N HIS A 331 -16.38 7.52 -4.74
CA HIS A 331 -15.08 7.13 -5.30
C HIS A 331 -13.94 7.28 -4.28
N ILE A 332 -13.92 8.38 -3.52
CA ILE A 332 -12.91 8.59 -2.47
C ILE A 332 -13.11 7.64 -1.30
N ALA A 333 -14.34 7.30 -0.93
CA ALA A 333 -14.61 6.32 0.11
C ALA A 333 -14.08 4.92 -0.28
N GLU A 334 -14.27 4.49 -1.51
CA GLU A 334 -13.67 3.23 -2.00
C GLU A 334 -12.15 3.34 -2.10
N GLN A 335 -11.63 4.44 -2.61
CA GLN A 335 -10.19 4.68 -2.73
C GLN A 335 -9.48 4.62 -1.36
N ILE A 336 -9.97 5.35 -0.35
CA ILE A 336 -9.34 5.35 0.98
C ILE A 336 -9.52 4.01 1.70
N THR A 337 -10.67 3.35 1.51
CA THR A 337 -10.89 1.99 2.03
C THR A 337 -9.86 1.03 1.43
N ALA A 338 -9.65 1.09 0.13
CA ALA A 338 -8.66 0.27 -0.55
C ALA A 338 -7.23 0.55 -0.06
N GLN A 339 -6.88 1.82 0.18
CA GLN A 339 -5.59 2.22 0.74
C GLN A 339 -5.37 1.64 2.15
N GLU A 340 -6.36 1.77 3.04
CA GLU A 340 -6.28 1.23 4.41
C GLU A 340 -6.25 -0.31 4.42
N LEU A 341 -7.05 -0.98 3.58
CA LEU A 341 -6.99 -2.43 3.44
C LEU A 341 -5.62 -2.91 2.96
N LEU A 342 -4.98 -2.16 2.04
CA LEU A 342 -3.63 -2.48 1.57
C LEU A 342 -2.56 -2.21 2.64
N ALA A 343 -2.75 -1.21 3.50
CA ALA A 343 -1.84 -0.92 4.61
C ALA A 343 -1.79 -2.05 5.66
N LEU A 344 -2.81 -2.93 5.70
CA LEU A 344 -2.79 -4.15 6.52
C LEU A 344 -1.82 -5.22 5.99
N GLU A 345 -1.34 -5.07 4.75
CA GLU A 345 -0.55 -6.09 4.06
C GLU A 345 0.91 -5.65 3.86
N ASP A 346 1.82 -6.43 4.43
CA ASP A 346 3.26 -6.28 4.22
C ASP A 346 3.81 -7.12 3.05
N ARG A 347 2.95 -7.94 2.43
CA ARG A 347 3.31 -8.76 1.27
C ARG A 347 3.25 -7.97 -0.03
N VAL A 348 4.27 -8.14 -0.87
CA VAL A 348 4.35 -7.45 -2.17
C VAL A 348 3.28 -7.94 -3.16
N GLY A 349 2.99 -9.23 -3.18
CA GLY A 349 2.06 -9.85 -4.13
C GLY A 349 0.60 -9.89 -3.66
N GLN A 350 0.24 -9.15 -2.61
CA GLN A 350 -1.13 -9.13 -2.12
C GLN A 350 -1.96 -8.13 -2.95
N HIS A 351 -3.01 -8.64 -3.57
CA HIS A 351 -3.96 -7.85 -4.36
C HIS A 351 -5.33 -7.85 -3.69
N ARG A 352 -6.06 -6.75 -3.89
CA ARG A 352 -7.48 -6.64 -3.51
C ARG A 352 -8.34 -7.19 -4.63
N SER A 353 -9.55 -7.59 -4.29
CA SER A 353 -10.57 -7.97 -5.26
C SER A 353 -11.92 -7.47 -4.79
N PHE A 354 -12.83 -7.30 -5.72
CA PHE A 354 -14.24 -7.06 -5.44
C PHE A 354 -15.08 -8.25 -5.93
N TRP A 355 -16.29 -8.39 -5.40
CA TRP A 355 -17.16 -9.43 -5.89
C TRP A 355 -18.21 -8.86 -6.85
N ALA A 356 -18.41 -9.53 -7.98
CA ALA A 356 -19.44 -9.13 -8.94
C ALA A 356 -20.11 -10.37 -9.53
N LYS A 357 -21.42 -10.49 -9.30
CA LYS A 357 -22.21 -11.60 -9.80
C LYS A 357 -22.33 -11.52 -11.33
N PRO A 358 -21.99 -12.59 -12.07
CA PRO A 358 -22.21 -12.61 -13.52
C PRO A 358 -23.68 -12.37 -13.87
N ASN A 359 -23.95 -11.52 -14.85
CA ASN A 359 -25.29 -11.27 -15.42
C ASN A 359 -26.37 -10.73 -14.47
N ASN A 360 -26.03 -10.28 -13.26
CA ASN A 360 -27.03 -9.82 -12.27
C ASN A 360 -26.85 -8.37 -11.80
N GLY A 361 -25.74 -7.71 -12.16
CA GLY A 361 -25.45 -6.34 -11.72
C GLY A 361 -25.22 -6.16 -10.21
N ALA A 362 -25.20 -7.24 -9.41
CA ALA A 362 -24.86 -7.18 -7.99
C ALA A 362 -23.34 -7.15 -7.83
N GLU A 363 -22.84 -6.16 -7.08
CA GLU A 363 -21.43 -5.95 -6.83
C GLU A 363 -21.23 -5.59 -5.36
N VAL A 364 -20.18 -6.16 -4.72
CA VAL A 364 -19.71 -5.83 -3.37
C VAL A 364 -18.32 -5.22 -3.52
N ASP A 365 -18.09 -4.07 -2.90
CA ASP A 365 -16.94 -3.20 -3.17
C ASP A 365 -15.59 -3.85 -2.94
N PHE A 366 -15.46 -4.66 -1.87
CA PHE A 366 -14.26 -5.47 -1.62
C PHE A 366 -14.63 -6.81 -1.01
N ILE A 367 -13.69 -7.76 -1.15
CA ILE A 367 -13.69 -9.02 -0.40
C ILE A 367 -12.40 -9.13 0.40
N PHE A 368 -12.48 -9.61 1.61
CA PHE A 368 -11.36 -9.72 2.53
C PHE A 368 -11.19 -11.16 3.00
N ALA A 369 -10.01 -11.73 2.73
CA ALA A 369 -9.67 -13.08 3.16
C ALA A 369 -9.05 -13.04 4.57
N HIS A 370 -9.65 -13.76 5.51
CA HIS A 370 -9.16 -13.87 6.88
C HIS A 370 -9.53 -15.24 7.46
N ASN A 371 -8.59 -15.92 8.13
CA ASN A 371 -8.77 -17.24 8.74
C ASN A 371 -9.48 -18.26 7.83
N SER A 372 -8.99 -18.38 6.58
CA SER A 372 -9.53 -19.26 5.55
C SER A 372 -10.99 -19.02 5.15
N LYS A 373 -11.54 -17.87 5.50
CA LYS A 373 -12.88 -17.41 5.11
C LYS A 373 -12.80 -16.14 4.27
N LEU A 374 -13.86 -15.88 3.49
CA LEU A 374 -13.96 -14.72 2.61
C LEU A 374 -15.11 -13.84 3.07
N TYR A 375 -14.79 -12.62 3.52
CA TYR A 375 -15.76 -11.66 4.06
C TYR A 375 -16.05 -10.57 3.05
N PRO A 376 -17.34 -10.27 2.76
CA PRO A 376 -17.71 -9.16 1.89
C PRO A 376 -17.64 -7.84 2.66
N ILE A 377 -17.15 -6.81 1.97
CA ILE A 377 -17.06 -5.43 2.47
C ILE A 377 -17.82 -4.51 1.53
N GLU A 378 -18.83 -3.84 2.06
CA GLU A 378 -19.61 -2.80 1.37
C GLU A 378 -19.22 -1.43 1.94
N VAL A 379 -18.92 -0.47 1.07
CA VAL A 379 -18.53 0.90 1.45
C VAL A 379 -19.70 1.84 1.25
N LYS A 380 -20.04 2.62 2.27
CA LYS A 380 -21.16 3.58 2.22
C LYS A 380 -20.70 4.96 2.69
N SER A 381 -20.59 5.90 1.76
CA SER A 381 -20.22 7.30 2.05
C SER A 381 -21.39 8.18 2.48
N GLY A 382 -22.63 7.76 2.18
CA GLY A 382 -23.85 8.54 2.43
C GLY A 382 -24.83 7.88 3.41
N THR A 383 -26.00 8.51 3.56
CA THR A 383 -27.07 8.05 4.47
C THR A 383 -27.86 6.85 3.93
N ASN A 384 -27.83 6.56 2.63
CA ASN A 384 -28.54 5.44 2.01
C ASN A 384 -27.87 4.11 2.35
N ALA A 385 -28.57 3.30 3.14
CA ALA A 385 -28.07 2.06 3.73
C ALA A 385 -28.55 0.79 2.98
N HIS A 386 -28.84 0.89 1.68
CA HIS A 386 -29.28 -0.30 0.94
C HIS A 386 -28.12 -1.32 0.79
N LEU A 387 -28.36 -2.53 1.30
CA LEU A 387 -27.38 -3.62 1.32
C LEU A 387 -27.74 -4.73 0.30
N ARG A 388 -28.43 -4.37 -0.79
CA ARG A 388 -28.95 -5.36 -1.76
C ARG A 388 -27.87 -6.30 -2.29
N SER A 389 -26.75 -5.75 -2.77
CA SER A 389 -25.65 -6.55 -3.29
C SER A 389 -24.99 -7.42 -2.23
N LEU A 390 -24.83 -6.87 -1.01
CA LEU A 390 -24.31 -7.60 0.14
C LEU A 390 -25.21 -8.78 0.51
N GLN A 391 -26.55 -8.58 0.50
CA GLN A 391 -27.51 -9.67 0.75
C GLN A 391 -27.40 -10.76 -0.32
N VAL A 392 -27.25 -10.41 -1.60
CA VAL A 392 -27.06 -11.38 -2.69
C VAL A 392 -25.78 -12.18 -2.52
N PHE A 393 -24.68 -11.54 -2.06
CA PHE A 393 -23.45 -12.24 -1.70
C PHE A 393 -23.70 -13.22 -0.55
N MET A 394 -24.34 -12.75 0.53
CA MET A 394 -24.58 -13.54 1.73
C MET A 394 -25.48 -14.76 1.47
N ASP A 395 -26.46 -14.65 0.58
CA ASP A 395 -27.31 -15.79 0.17
C ASP A 395 -26.49 -16.91 -0.50
N SER A 396 -25.41 -16.56 -1.18
CA SER A 396 -24.54 -17.50 -1.91
C SER A 396 -23.30 -17.94 -1.13
N SER A 397 -23.05 -17.32 0.04
CA SER A 397 -21.84 -17.53 0.84
C SER A 397 -22.07 -18.48 2.00
N GLU A 398 -21.02 -19.19 2.44
CA GLU A 398 -21.05 -20.00 3.67
C GLU A 398 -20.77 -19.18 4.92
N VAL A 399 -20.19 -17.98 4.78
CA VAL A 399 -19.95 -17.11 5.95
C VAL A 399 -21.26 -16.48 6.43
N ASN A 400 -21.29 -16.16 7.71
CA ASN A 400 -22.42 -15.50 8.37
C ASN A 400 -22.06 -14.11 8.91
N ILE A 401 -20.96 -13.53 8.44
CA ILE A 401 -20.49 -12.20 8.81
C ILE A 401 -20.26 -11.39 7.53
N ALA A 402 -20.75 -10.17 7.52
CA ALA A 402 -20.50 -9.17 6.50
C ALA A 402 -20.05 -7.85 7.14
N ILE A 403 -19.31 -7.03 6.41
CA ILE A 403 -18.78 -5.75 6.87
C ILE A 403 -19.39 -4.63 6.06
N ARG A 404 -19.88 -3.59 6.74
CA ARG A 404 -20.24 -2.31 6.13
C ARG A 404 -19.28 -1.24 6.66
N ILE A 405 -18.51 -0.63 5.78
CA ILE A 405 -17.68 0.54 6.12
C ILE A 405 -18.52 1.80 5.91
N TRP A 406 -18.57 2.66 6.93
CA TRP A 406 -19.44 3.84 6.92
C TRP A 406 -18.93 4.97 7.81
N SER A 407 -19.63 6.10 7.78
CA SER A 407 -19.30 7.29 8.58
C SER A 407 -20.00 7.35 9.94
N LYS A 408 -20.74 6.31 10.36
CA LYS A 408 -21.42 6.27 11.66
C LYS A 408 -20.62 5.44 12.68
N PRO A 409 -20.95 5.51 13.98
CA PRO A 409 -20.27 4.75 15.03
C PRO A 409 -20.26 3.24 14.77
N TYR A 410 -19.27 2.57 15.39
CA TYR A 410 -19.18 1.11 15.39
C TYR A 410 -20.43 0.48 16.01
N SER A 411 -21.00 -0.51 15.35
CA SER A 411 -22.06 -1.36 15.87
C SER A 411 -22.08 -2.73 15.20
N ILE A 412 -22.75 -3.68 15.85
CA ILE A 412 -22.99 -5.02 15.31
C ILE A 412 -24.49 -5.25 15.24
N ASP A 413 -25.00 -5.57 14.06
CA ASP A 413 -26.43 -5.81 13.83
C ASP A 413 -26.66 -7.28 13.41
N LYS A 414 -27.79 -7.86 13.80
CA LYS A 414 -28.29 -9.11 13.22
C LYS A 414 -29.25 -8.77 12.10
N VAL A 415 -28.94 -9.22 10.90
CA VAL A 415 -29.66 -8.89 9.66
C VAL A 415 -30.09 -10.18 8.96
N LYS A 416 -31.21 -10.12 8.23
CA LYS A 416 -31.67 -11.21 7.36
C LYS A 416 -31.58 -10.78 5.91
N THR A 417 -31.19 -11.71 5.05
CA THR A 417 -31.31 -11.52 3.60
C THR A 417 -32.77 -11.59 3.17
N ASN A 418 -33.05 -11.21 1.92
CA ASN A 418 -34.40 -11.36 1.35
C ASN A 418 -34.86 -12.82 1.26
N HIS A 419 -33.94 -13.79 1.28
CA HIS A 419 -34.21 -15.22 1.29
C HIS A 419 -34.23 -15.82 2.71
N GLY A 420 -34.12 -14.98 3.76
CA GLY A 420 -34.26 -15.38 5.15
C GLY A 420 -32.97 -15.88 5.83
N LYS A 421 -31.83 -15.85 5.17
CA LYS A 421 -30.55 -16.20 5.79
C LYS A 421 -30.16 -15.12 6.81
N GLU A 422 -29.91 -15.52 8.05
CA GLU A 422 -29.41 -14.64 9.10
C GLU A 422 -27.89 -14.46 9.00
N PHE A 423 -27.40 -13.24 9.22
CA PHE A 423 -25.97 -12.93 9.30
C PHE A 423 -25.70 -11.76 10.23
N THR A 424 -24.47 -11.68 10.72
CA THR A 424 -23.97 -10.59 11.53
C THR A 424 -23.41 -9.52 10.59
N LEU A 425 -23.90 -8.29 10.70
CA LEU A 425 -23.38 -7.12 10.00
C LEU A 425 -22.51 -6.31 10.96
N ILE A 426 -21.22 -6.27 10.71
CA ILE A 426 -20.29 -5.39 11.41
C ILE A 426 -20.34 -4.02 10.72
N ASN A 427 -20.84 -3.02 11.40
CA ASN A 427 -20.82 -1.64 10.94
C ASN A 427 -19.53 -0.99 11.43
N LEU A 428 -18.59 -0.83 10.53
CA LEU A 428 -17.24 -0.41 10.82
C LEU A 428 -17.04 1.04 10.38
N PRO A 429 -16.78 2.00 11.27
CA PRO A 429 -16.40 3.34 10.86
C PRO A 429 -15.04 3.32 10.12
N PHE A 430 -14.86 4.23 9.16
CA PHE A 430 -13.66 4.29 8.32
C PHE A 430 -12.35 4.24 9.11
N TYR A 431 -12.26 4.91 10.24
CA TYR A 431 -11.06 4.97 11.07
C TYR A 431 -10.67 3.63 11.74
N LEU A 432 -11.55 2.61 11.69
CA LEU A 432 -11.29 1.27 12.22
C LEU A 432 -10.87 0.25 11.15
N ILE A 433 -10.74 0.62 9.88
CA ILE A 433 -10.33 -0.31 8.81
C ILE A 433 -8.99 -0.97 9.17
N GLY A 434 -8.04 -0.21 9.74
CA GLY A 434 -6.76 -0.72 10.22
C GLY A 434 -6.85 -1.81 11.29
N ASN A 435 -8.00 -1.94 11.97
CA ASN A 435 -8.27 -2.93 13.02
C ASN A 435 -9.11 -4.12 12.54
N LEU A 436 -9.44 -4.19 11.25
CA LEU A 436 -10.39 -5.18 10.71
C LEU A 436 -10.07 -6.62 11.09
N ARG A 437 -8.79 -7.03 11.10
CA ARG A 437 -8.38 -8.39 11.46
C ARG A 437 -8.74 -8.72 12.91
N SER A 438 -8.35 -7.88 13.85
CA SER A 438 -8.63 -8.09 15.29
C SER A 438 -10.12 -8.02 15.62
N ILE A 439 -10.88 -7.18 14.90
CA ILE A 439 -12.34 -7.09 15.06
C ILE A 439 -13.01 -8.38 14.56
N LEU A 440 -12.57 -8.92 13.42
CA LEU A 440 -13.07 -10.19 12.90
C LEU A 440 -12.76 -11.34 13.84
N ASP A 441 -11.54 -11.39 14.41
CA ASP A 441 -11.17 -12.43 15.38
C ASP A 441 -12.08 -12.37 16.61
N ALA A 442 -12.31 -11.19 17.17
CA ALA A 442 -13.17 -11.01 18.33
C ALA A 442 -14.64 -11.43 18.06
N VAL A 443 -15.20 -11.06 16.89
CA VAL A 443 -16.61 -11.39 16.54
C VAL A 443 -16.79 -12.87 16.19
N VAL A 444 -15.75 -13.56 15.72
CA VAL A 444 -15.82 -15.01 15.40
C VAL A 444 -15.72 -15.87 16.67
N GLU A 445 -15.06 -15.36 17.73
CA GLU A 445 -14.92 -16.06 19.03
C GLU A 445 -16.17 -15.95 19.91
N GLU A 446 -17.04 -14.95 19.71
CA GLU A 446 -18.34 -14.79 20.36
C GLU A 446 -19.45 -15.62 19.66
#